data_fdea8114ac9f0655a3291a9ac5192e80
#
_entry.id   fdea8114ac9f0655a3291a9ac5192e80
#
_cell.length_a   1.000
_cell.length_b   1.000
_cell.length_c   1.000
_cell.angle_alpha   90.00
_cell.angle_beta   90.00
_cell.angle_gamma   90.00
#
_symmetry.space_group_name_H-M   'P 1'
#
loop_
_entity.id
_entity.type
_entity.pdbx_description
1 polymer ?
#
loop_
_entity_poly.entity_id
_entity_poly.type
_entity_poly.pdbx_seq_one_letter_code
_entity_poly.pdbx_strand_id
1 'polypeptide(L)'
;MSVFSRFFHSRDKPEELRRAQDTLGGSRFSFFFGGSTSGKPVNERTALQMTAVYSCVRILSEAVAGLPLHVYRYGENGSKVKALDHPLYRLLHDEPNPEMTSFNFRETLMGHLLLYGNAYAQIIRNGKGEVIGLYP
;
A
#
# COMPACT_ATOMS: atom_id res chain seq x y z
N MET A 1 21.78 18.18 -59.55
CA MET A 1 20.73 17.43 -58.84
C MET A 1 21.36 16.76 -57.65
N SER A 2 21.05 17.26 -56.47
CA SER A 2 21.77 16.95 -55.22
C SER A 2 21.32 15.63 -54.65
N VAL A 3 22.26 14.72 -54.33
CA VAL A 3 22.07 13.38 -53.77
C VAL A 3 21.67 13.43 -52.28
N PHE A 4 21.62 14.63 -51.67
CA PHE A 4 21.35 14.84 -50.24
C PHE A 4 19.89 14.88 -49.83
N SER A 5 18.95 14.90 -50.75
CA SER A 5 17.49 15.00 -50.38
C SER A 5 16.83 13.68 -50.02
N ARG A 6 17.56 12.54 -50.00
CA ARG A 6 16.99 11.22 -49.67
C ARG A 6 17.22 10.76 -48.23
N PHE A 7 17.93 11.52 -47.38
CA PHE A 7 18.23 11.09 -46.01
C PHE A 7 17.34 11.64 -44.91
N PHE A 8 16.42 12.58 -45.24
CA PHE A 8 15.42 13.08 -44.28
C PHE A 8 14.02 12.61 -44.67
N HIS A 9 13.84 11.28 -44.71
CA HIS A 9 12.48 10.78 -44.65
C HIS A 9 12.08 10.75 -43.15
N SER A 10 11.38 11.82 -42.77
CA SER A 10 10.67 11.86 -41.49
C SER A 10 9.83 10.59 -41.41
N ARG A 11 10.12 9.78 -40.40
CA ARG A 11 9.28 8.62 -40.03
C ARG A 11 7.99 9.21 -39.45
N ASP A 12 7.07 9.58 -40.30
CA ASP A 12 5.66 9.78 -39.90
C ASP A 12 5.19 8.46 -39.33
N LYS A 13 5.05 8.42 -38.01
CA LYS A 13 4.36 7.31 -37.35
C LYS A 13 2.94 7.29 -37.93
N PRO A 14 2.48 6.12 -38.42
CA PRO A 14 1.18 6.03 -39.05
C PRO A 14 0.10 6.56 -38.09
N GLU A 15 -0.70 7.48 -38.59
CA GLU A 15 -1.80 8.13 -37.88
C GLU A 15 -2.83 7.14 -37.31
N GLU A 16 -2.84 5.92 -37.84
CA GLU A 16 -3.65 4.79 -37.36
C GLU A 16 -3.31 4.32 -35.95
N LEU A 17 -2.04 4.40 -35.51
CA LEU A 17 -1.65 4.05 -34.14
C LEU A 17 -2.16 5.09 -33.12
N ARG A 18 -2.32 6.34 -33.51
CA ARG A 18 -2.95 7.38 -32.68
C ARG A 18 -4.45 7.18 -32.56
N ARG A 19 -5.13 6.82 -33.65
CA ARG A 19 -6.58 6.55 -33.64
C ARG A 19 -6.95 5.29 -32.84
N ALA A 20 -6.12 4.24 -32.87
CA ALA A 20 -6.36 3.05 -32.05
C ALA A 20 -6.19 3.32 -30.56
N GLN A 21 -5.26 4.22 -30.19
CA GLN A 21 -5.09 4.66 -28.80
C GLN A 21 -6.27 5.52 -28.32
N ASP A 22 -6.82 6.35 -29.20
CA ASP A 22 -7.97 7.22 -28.87
C ASP A 22 -9.31 6.46 -28.81
N THR A 23 -9.47 5.36 -29.54
CA THR A 23 -10.73 4.57 -29.52
C THR A 23 -10.82 3.56 -28.38
N LEU A 24 -9.69 3.03 -27.90
CA LEU A 24 -9.65 2.13 -26.76
C LEU A 24 -9.29 2.84 -25.44
N GLY A 25 -8.74 4.05 -25.52
CA GLY A 25 -8.24 4.85 -24.42
C GLY A 25 -9.04 6.13 -24.20
N GLY A 26 -10.33 6.15 -24.53
CA GLY A 26 -11.17 7.30 -24.19
C GLY A 26 -11.00 7.65 -22.71
N SER A 27 -10.90 8.96 -22.41
CA SER A 27 -10.66 9.55 -21.09
C SER A 27 -11.48 8.90 -19.95
N ARG A 28 -12.63 8.31 -20.26
CA ARG A 28 -13.47 7.56 -19.31
C ARG A 28 -12.93 6.17 -18.99
N PHE A 29 -12.36 5.48 -19.99
CA PHE A 29 -11.78 4.14 -19.78
C PHE A 29 -10.49 4.23 -18.95
N SER A 30 -9.67 5.25 -19.22
CA SER A 30 -8.47 5.58 -18.45
C SER A 30 -8.78 5.89 -16.97
N PHE A 31 -9.90 6.57 -16.70
CA PHE A 31 -10.36 6.86 -15.34
C PHE A 31 -10.77 5.60 -14.57
N PHE A 32 -11.44 4.65 -15.24
CA PHE A 32 -11.86 3.39 -14.62
C PHE A 32 -10.70 2.39 -14.38
N PHE A 33 -9.67 2.43 -15.21
CA PHE A 33 -8.53 1.49 -15.17
C PHE A 33 -7.22 2.14 -14.70
N GLY A 34 -7.28 3.32 -14.06
CA GLY A 34 -6.11 3.95 -13.42
C GLY A 34 -5.11 4.57 -14.38
N GLY A 35 -5.52 4.90 -15.62
CA GLY A 35 -4.67 5.65 -16.54
C GLY A 35 -4.55 7.11 -16.11
N SER A 36 -3.32 7.60 -15.98
CA SER A 36 -3.03 9.01 -15.71
C SER A 36 -3.23 9.86 -16.98
N THR A 37 -3.80 11.06 -16.83
CA THR A 37 -3.92 12.05 -17.91
C THR A 37 -2.56 12.51 -18.48
N SER A 38 -1.47 12.30 -17.73
CA SER A 38 -0.09 12.56 -18.16
C SER A 38 0.50 11.46 -19.05
N GLY A 39 -0.26 10.40 -19.35
CA GLY A 39 0.17 9.30 -20.21
C GLY A 39 1.16 8.32 -19.56
N LYS A 40 1.52 8.53 -18.28
CA LYS A 40 2.35 7.59 -17.52
C LYS A 40 1.48 6.80 -16.56
N PRO A 41 1.57 5.44 -16.54
CA PRO A 41 0.83 4.66 -15.57
C PRO A 41 1.40 4.93 -14.17
N VAL A 42 0.53 5.32 -13.25
CA VAL A 42 0.86 5.49 -11.84
C VAL A 42 0.19 4.34 -11.09
N ASN A 43 1.02 3.51 -10.47
CA ASN A 43 0.59 2.45 -9.56
C ASN A 43 1.52 2.47 -8.32
N GLU A 44 1.24 1.64 -7.34
CA GLU A 44 1.96 1.59 -6.07
C GLU A 44 3.45 1.36 -6.29
N ARG A 45 3.79 0.45 -7.20
CA ARG A 45 5.18 0.12 -7.52
C ARG A 45 5.92 1.29 -8.19
N THR A 46 5.28 1.97 -9.16
CA THR A 46 5.91 3.12 -9.82
C THR A 46 5.95 4.34 -8.91
N ALA A 47 4.97 4.50 -8.00
CA ALA A 47 4.97 5.55 -7.00
C ALA A 47 6.15 5.41 -6.03
N LEU A 48 6.43 4.20 -5.55
CA LEU A 48 7.55 3.92 -4.64
C LEU A 48 8.95 4.08 -5.30
N GLN A 49 9.04 4.14 -6.62
CA GLN A 49 10.29 4.48 -7.32
C GLN A 49 10.66 5.96 -7.17
N MET A 50 9.70 6.80 -6.80
CA MET A 50 9.97 8.20 -6.48
C MET A 50 10.47 8.31 -5.04
N THR A 51 11.70 8.79 -4.86
CA THR A 51 12.35 8.92 -3.56
C THR A 51 11.50 9.69 -2.53
N ALA A 52 10.82 10.76 -2.97
CA ALA A 52 9.96 11.55 -2.09
C ALA A 52 8.77 10.73 -1.57
N VAL A 53 8.08 9.98 -2.44
CA VAL A 53 6.94 9.12 -2.06
C VAL A 53 7.41 8.02 -1.12
N TYR A 54 8.50 7.32 -1.48
CA TYR A 54 9.09 6.28 -0.64
C TYR A 54 9.43 6.80 0.77
N SER A 55 10.09 7.97 0.85
CA SER A 55 10.47 8.57 2.12
C SER A 55 9.25 8.96 2.95
N CYS A 56 8.20 9.54 2.34
CA CYS A 56 6.98 9.88 3.05
C CYS A 56 6.26 8.63 3.60
N VAL A 57 6.08 7.60 2.78
CA VAL A 57 5.44 6.34 3.21
C VAL A 57 6.23 5.71 4.35
N ARG A 58 7.55 5.63 4.23
CA ARG A 58 8.42 5.06 5.24
C ARG A 58 8.33 5.81 6.57
N ILE A 59 8.51 7.13 6.56
CA ILE A 59 8.49 7.96 7.78
C ILE A 59 7.14 7.83 8.51
N LEU A 60 6.03 7.88 7.77
CA LEU A 60 4.69 7.76 8.36
C LEU A 60 4.45 6.36 8.93
N SER A 61 4.87 5.32 8.21
CA SER A 61 4.71 3.93 8.66
C SER A 61 5.53 3.65 9.92
N GLU A 62 6.79 4.06 9.95
CA GLU A 62 7.67 3.92 11.12
C GLU A 62 7.15 4.72 12.33
N ALA A 63 6.66 5.96 12.11
CA ALA A 63 6.11 6.80 13.17
C ALA A 63 4.90 6.16 13.85
N VAL A 64 3.96 5.60 13.06
CA VAL A 64 2.79 4.90 13.61
C VAL A 64 3.18 3.57 14.25
N ALA A 65 4.09 2.82 13.63
CA ALA A 65 4.58 1.55 14.17
C ALA A 65 5.32 1.71 15.51
N GLY A 66 5.97 2.85 15.72
CA GLY A 66 6.67 3.17 16.97
C GLY A 66 5.74 3.44 18.17
N LEU A 67 4.46 3.70 17.95
CA LEU A 67 3.50 3.94 19.03
C LEU A 67 3.13 2.63 19.72
N PRO A 68 3.26 2.49 21.05
CA PRO A 68 2.91 1.26 21.74
C PRO A 68 1.39 1.06 21.75
N LEU A 69 0.96 -0.13 21.35
CA LEU A 69 -0.46 -0.52 21.38
C LEU A 69 -0.72 -1.37 22.64
N HIS A 70 -1.58 -0.86 23.51
CA HIS A 70 -1.93 -1.55 24.75
C HIS A 70 -3.42 -1.90 24.81
N VAL A 71 -3.74 -3.05 25.39
CA VAL A 71 -5.11 -3.44 25.71
C VAL A 71 -5.44 -2.95 27.12
N TYR A 72 -6.59 -2.31 27.28
CA TYR A 72 -7.08 -1.81 28.56
C TYR A 72 -8.43 -2.43 28.92
N ARG A 73 -8.67 -2.64 30.21
CA ARG A 73 -9.99 -2.95 30.75
C ARG A 73 -10.45 -1.86 31.71
N TYR A 74 -11.75 -1.70 31.83
CA TYR A 74 -12.32 -0.80 32.83
C TYR A 74 -12.33 -1.50 34.19
N GLY A 75 -11.78 -0.83 35.20
CA GLY A 75 -11.90 -1.23 36.59
C GLY A 75 -13.25 -0.82 37.18
N GLU A 76 -13.56 -1.27 38.40
CA GLU A 76 -14.83 -1.04 39.10
C GLU A 76 -15.18 0.45 39.28
N ASN A 77 -14.17 1.30 39.38
CA ASN A 77 -14.34 2.77 39.53
C ASN A 77 -14.26 3.54 38.20
N GLY A 78 -14.41 2.86 37.05
CA GLY A 78 -14.25 3.50 35.71
C GLY A 78 -12.79 3.82 35.34
N SER A 79 -11.83 3.45 36.18
CA SER A 79 -10.39 3.59 35.86
C SER A 79 -10.00 2.65 34.73
N LYS A 80 -9.02 3.08 33.90
CA LYS A 80 -8.45 2.24 32.83
C LYS A 80 -7.19 1.56 33.33
N VAL A 81 -7.21 0.23 33.37
CA VAL A 81 -6.06 -0.60 33.78
C VAL A 81 -5.58 -1.41 32.59
N LYS A 82 -4.24 -1.53 32.40
CA LYS A 82 -3.68 -2.37 31.35
C LYS A 82 -4.03 -3.84 31.60
N ALA A 83 -4.60 -4.49 30.60
CA ALA A 83 -5.01 -5.88 30.65
C ALA A 83 -3.88 -6.81 30.19
N LEU A 84 -2.83 -6.94 30.97
CA LEU A 84 -1.64 -7.74 30.63
C LEU A 84 -1.95 -9.24 30.51
N ASP A 85 -2.96 -9.69 31.22
CA ASP A 85 -3.46 -11.07 31.27
C ASP A 85 -4.37 -11.42 30.08
N HIS A 86 -4.75 -10.41 29.26
CA HIS A 86 -5.65 -10.64 28.13
C HIS A 86 -4.89 -11.32 26.98
N PRO A 87 -5.43 -12.40 26.35
CA PRO A 87 -4.75 -13.14 25.27
C PRO A 87 -4.32 -12.25 24.08
N LEU A 88 -5.11 -11.23 23.76
CA LEU A 88 -4.79 -10.27 22.69
C LEU A 88 -3.65 -9.31 23.06
N TYR A 89 -3.30 -9.17 24.36
CA TYR A 89 -2.25 -8.24 24.75
C TYR A 89 -0.92 -8.61 24.08
N ARG A 90 -0.52 -9.87 24.18
CA ARG A 90 0.70 -10.39 23.56
C ARG A 90 0.69 -10.23 22.05
N LEU A 91 -0.43 -10.56 21.38
CA LEU A 91 -0.55 -10.48 19.93
C LEU A 91 -0.47 -9.05 19.40
N LEU A 92 -1.01 -8.08 20.12
CA LEU A 92 -1.04 -6.68 19.65
C LEU A 92 0.19 -5.89 20.09
N HIS A 93 0.73 -6.19 21.28
CA HIS A 93 1.84 -5.43 21.86
C HIS A 93 3.21 -6.02 21.51
N ASP A 94 3.36 -7.35 21.58
CA ASP A 94 4.65 -8.01 21.44
C ASP A 94 4.82 -8.66 20.06
N GLU A 95 4.15 -9.79 19.84
CA GLU A 95 4.33 -10.65 18.67
C GLU A 95 2.99 -11.08 18.08
N PRO A 96 2.56 -10.47 16.96
CA PRO A 96 1.31 -10.84 16.27
C PRO A 96 1.40 -12.25 15.65
N ASN A 97 2.58 -12.67 15.25
CA ASN A 97 2.87 -14.01 14.71
C ASN A 97 4.37 -14.36 14.92
N PRO A 98 4.78 -15.62 14.71
CA PRO A 98 6.16 -16.05 14.90
C PRO A 98 7.19 -15.42 13.96
N GLU A 99 6.74 -14.79 12.86
CA GLU A 99 7.62 -14.28 11.80
C GLU A 99 7.91 -12.79 11.93
N MET A 100 7.09 -12.05 12.70
CA MET A 100 7.23 -10.58 12.78
C MET A 100 6.87 -10.05 14.17
N THR A 101 7.54 -8.96 14.52
CA THR A 101 7.25 -8.19 15.73
C THR A 101 6.00 -7.31 15.53
N SER A 102 5.43 -6.84 16.62
CA SER A 102 4.32 -5.88 16.62
C SER A 102 4.66 -4.57 15.87
N PHE A 103 5.93 -4.15 15.90
CA PHE A 103 6.41 -3.01 15.13
C PHE A 103 6.29 -3.27 13.62
N ASN A 104 6.90 -4.35 13.11
CA ASN A 104 6.89 -4.69 11.68
C ASN A 104 5.47 -4.93 11.16
N PHE A 105 4.62 -5.54 11.97
CA PHE A 105 3.22 -5.75 11.63
C PHE A 105 2.47 -4.42 11.40
N ARG A 106 2.61 -3.47 12.32
CA ARG A 106 1.96 -2.15 12.20
C ARG A 106 2.56 -1.30 11.09
N GLU A 107 3.88 -1.37 10.90
CA GLU A 107 4.58 -0.73 9.79
C GLU A 107 4.04 -1.21 8.45
N THR A 108 3.91 -2.54 8.28
CA THR A 108 3.36 -3.16 7.06
C THR A 108 1.91 -2.73 6.83
N LEU A 109 1.06 -2.80 7.85
CA LEU A 109 -0.35 -2.37 7.73
C LEU A 109 -0.46 -0.88 7.38
N MET A 110 0.37 -0.03 7.97
CA MET A 110 0.37 1.39 7.65
C MET A 110 0.87 1.65 6.24
N GLY A 111 1.88 0.92 5.78
CA GLY A 111 2.34 0.96 4.39
C GLY A 111 1.25 0.58 3.40
N HIS A 112 0.51 -0.51 3.67
CA HIS A 112 -0.65 -0.91 2.87
C HIS A 112 -1.74 0.17 2.86
N LEU A 113 -2.05 0.76 4.02
CA LEU A 113 -3.04 1.82 4.13
C LEU A 113 -2.67 3.04 3.29
N LEU A 114 -1.41 3.45 3.30
CA LEU A 114 -0.92 4.62 2.56
C LEU A 114 -0.89 4.39 1.04
N LEU A 115 -0.58 3.16 0.60
CA LEU A 115 -0.44 2.83 -0.81
C LEU A 115 -1.75 2.39 -1.48
N TYR A 116 -2.58 1.65 -0.75
CA TYR A 116 -3.80 1.04 -1.29
C TYR A 116 -5.08 1.63 -0.71
N GLY A 117 -4.96 2.53 0.28
CA GLY A 117 -6.12 3.11 0.98
C GLY A 117 -6.80 2.18 1.97
N ASN A 118 -6.41 0.91 2.03
CA ASN A 118 -6.93 -0.09 2.96
C ASN A 118 -5.80 -1.00 3.43
N ALA A 119 -5.93 -1.50 4.66
CA ALA A 119 -5.04 -2.51 5.22
C ALA A 119 -5.86 -3.60 5.89
N TYR A 120 -5.48 -4.84 5.69
CA TYR A 120 -6.19 -6.01 6.21
C TYR A 120 -5.22 -6.91 6.94
N ALA A 121 -5.71 -7.62 7.95
CA ALA A 121 -4.96 -8.67 8.62
C ALA A 121 -5.80 -9.96 8.68
N GLN A 122 -5.19 -11.07 8.31
CA GLN A 122 -5.79 -12.38 8.47
C GLN A 122 -5.70 -12.82 9.93
N ILE A 123 -6.82 -13.24 10.50
CA ILE A 123 -6.90 -13.74 11.86
C ILE A 123 -6.85 -15.27 11.84
N ILE A 124 -5.78 -15.83 12.38
CA ILE A 124 -5.65 -17.29 12.55
C ILE A 124 -6.19 -17.69 13.91
N ARG A 125 -7.05 -18.71 13.92
CA ARG A 125 -7.66 -19.24 15.15
C ARG A 125 -7.31 -20.71 15.33
N ASN A 126 -7.21 -21.14 16.60
CA ASN A 126 -7.08 -22.55 16.92
C ASN A 126 -8.43 -23.27 16.89
N GLY A 127 -8.43 -24.60 17.10
CA GLY A 127 -9.65 -25.41 17.12
C GLY A 127 -10.63 -25.05 18.26
N LYS A 128 -10.22 -24.23 19.23
CA LYS A 128 -11.05 -23.69 20.31
C LYS A 128 -11.61 -22.30 20.01
N GLY A 129 -11.30 -21.72 18.85
CA GLY A 129 -11.73 -20.40 18.44
C GLY A 129 -10.86 -19.24 18.96
N GLU A 130 -9.81 -19.51 19.73
CA GLU A 130 -8.89 -18.49 20.24
C GLU A 130 -7.98 -17.96 19.11
N VAL A 131 -7.69 -16.68 19.13
CA VAL A 131 -6.77 -16.05 18.15
C VAL A 131 -5.34 -16.42 18.52
N ILE A 132 -4.63 -17.06 17.59
CA ILE A 132 -3.24 -17.50 17.77
C ILE A 132 -2.25 -16.71 16.91
N GLY A 133 -2.72 -15.95 15.91
CA GLY A 133 -1.85 -15.16 15.07
C GLY A 133 -2.59 -14.16 14.21
N LEU A 134 -1.88 -13.08 13.85
CA LEU A 134 -2.33 -12.03 12.93
C LEU A 134 -1.29 -11.89 11.82
N TYR A 135 -1.72 -11.95 10.56
CA TYR A 135 -0.87 -11.80 9.39
C TYR A 135 -1.38 -10.63 8.51
N PRO A 136 -0.52 -9.70 8.07
CA PRO A 136 -0.90 -8.58 7.24
C PRO A 136 -1.16 -8.99 5.80
#